data_7beee5ef02b910dc488b9afee584ed1a
#
_entry.id   7beee5ef02b910dc488b9afee584ed1a
#
_cell.length_a   1.000
_cell.length_b   1.000
_cell.length_c   1.000
_cell.angle_alpha   90.00
_cell.angle_beta   90.00
_cell.angle_gamma   90.00
#
_symmetry.space_group_name_H-M   'P 1'
#
loop_
_entity.id
_entity.type
_entity.pdbx_description
1 polymer ?
#
loop_
_entity_poly.entity_id
_entity_poly.type
_entity_poly.pdbx_seq_one_letter_code
_entity_poly.pdbx_strand_id
1 'polypeptide(L)'
;MVLRRSLAVLLALSLALVGVGGWWWLQRQSPLQLRRQTLQMPAAARFLPRDAALSVYLQVPPDALAAYARAVAPARSRTNAAAGVDRLRDGIARAAGLDWSLDLAGWVGDELAVALRPAATGGGPPGWLLVLGSRRSGGGRDFLQRFWQERSLAGADLSITNHRGLGVISSDDQALASALPNDELVLLASSRGLLEEALDASQVESLHQASDPDLLAWLASGPRGIALVRAQARERGRLLAAVQPEAAGLRLQGRLRPAQPLPAIAAQPLGDGGTALAEGTLTTSYERKSQP
;
A
#
# COMPACT_ATOMS: atom_id res chain seq x y z
N MET A 1 52.26 4.11 -33.85
CA MET A 1 51.17 3.12 -34.07
C MET A 1 50.53 2.62 -32.77
N VAL A 2 51.30 2.49 -31.72
CA VAL A 2 50.84 2.01 -30.37
C VAL A 2 49.82 2.95 -29.72
N LEU A 3 50.02 4.28 -29.80
CA LEU A 3 49.16 5.29 -29.15
C LEU A 3 47.72 5.31 -29.70
N ARG A 4 47.53 5.05 -31.00
CA ARG A 4 46.19 4.98 -31.61
C ARG A 4 45.43 3.72 -31.21
N ARG A 5 46.14 2.61 -30.98
CA ARG A 5 45.52 1.34 -30.53
C ARG A 5 45.07 1.43 -29.06
N SER A 6 45.87 2.06 -28.20
CA SER A 6 45.50 2.27 -26.79
C SER A 6 44.30 3.24 -26.67
N LEU A 7 44.22 4.28 -27.48
CA LEU A 7 43.07 5.20 -27.50
C LEU A 7 41.79 4.50 -27.95
N ALA A 8 41.88 3.63 -28.97
CA ALA A 8 40.70 2.87 -29.44
C ALA A 8 40.21 1.85 -28.39
N VAL A 9 41.12 1.21 -27.66
CA VAL A 9 40.77 0.30 -26.55
C VAL A 9 40.12 1.03 -25.40
N LEU A 10 40.62 2.20 -25.01
CA LEU A 10 40.00 3.04 -23.96
C LEU A 10 38.62 3.54 -24.36
N LEU A 11 38.44 3.92 -25.62
CA LEU A 11 37.12 4.33 -26.15
C LEU A 11 36.12 3.16 -26.16
N ALA A 12 36.56 1.96 -26.57
CA ALA A 12 35.71 0.78 -26.56
C ALA A 12 35.32 0.37 -25.12
N LEU A 13 36.26 0.45 -24.14
CA LEU A 13 36.01 0.17 -22.73
C LEU A 13 35.04 1.19 -22.12
N SER A 14 35.19 2.49 -22.43
CA SER A 14 34.27 3.52 -21.94
C SER A 14 32.85 3.34 -22.50
N LEU A 15 32.72 3.01 -23.79
CA LEU A 15 31.43 2.70 -24.43
C LEU A 15 30.78 1.43 -23.82
N ALA A 16 31.58 0.40 -23.54
CA ALA A 16 31.08 -0.81 -22.88
C ALA A 16 30.60 -0.52 -21.45
N LEU A 17 31.35 0.29 -20.68
CA LEU A 17 30.95 0.71 -19.32
C LEU A 17 29.67 1.57 -19.33
N VAL A 18 29.54 2.51 -20.26
CA VAL A 18 28.32 3.30 -20.43
C VAL A 18 27.15 2.42 -20.87
N GLY A 19 27.38 1.45 -21.77
CA GLY A 19 26.36 0.49 -22.21
C GLY A 19 25.89 -0.42 -21.06
N VAL A 20 26.82 -0.98 -20.28
CA VAL A 20 26.50 -1.82 -19.12
C VAL A 20 25.86 -1.00 -18.00
N GLY A 21 26.40 0.19 -17.72
CA GLY A 21 25.84 1.10 -16.70
C GLY A 21 24.45 1.59 -17.10
N GLY A 22 24.25 1.98 -18.35
CA GLY A 22 22.95 2.39 -18.89
C GLY A 22 21.93 1.24 -18.89
N TRP A 23 22.36 0.03 -19.30
CA TRP A 23 21.53 -1.18 -19.23
C TRP A 23 21.12 -1.51 -17.80
N TRP A 24 22.08 -1.47 -16.86
CA TRP A 24 21.83 -1.74 -15.44
C TRP A 24 20.92 -0.69 -14.79
N TRP A 25 21.10 0.60 -15.15
CA TRP A 25 20.23 1.68 -14.73
C TRP A 25 18.80 1.54 -15.29
N LEU A 26 18.65 1.21 -16.59
CA LEU A 26 17.37 0.92 -17.22
C LEU A 26 16.69 -0.30 -16.61
N GLN A 27 17.44 -1.36 -16.29
CA GLN A 27 16.88 -2.52 -15.59
C GLN A 27 16.40 -2.18 -14.20
N ARG A 28 17.14 -1.34 -13.44
CA ARG A 28 16.71 -0.90 -12.11
C ARG A 28 15.46 -0.03 -12.12
N GLN A 29 15.21 0.71 -13.18
CA GLN A 29 14.00 1.53 -13.36
C GLN A 29 12.87 0.78 -14.07
N SER A 30 13.08 -0.49 -14.42
CA SER A 30 12.06 -1.26 -15.12
C SER A 30 10.86 -1.51 -14.20
N PRO A 31 9.63 -1.15 -14.63
CA PRO A 31 8.41 -1.44 -13.87
C PRO A 31 8.23 -2.93 -13.57
N LEU A 32 8.87 -3.81 -14.34
CA LEU A 32 8.81 -5.27 -14.17
C LEU A 32 9.52 -5.77 -12.90
N GLN A 33 10.36 -4.95 -12.27
CA GLN A 33 11.00 -5.28 -10.99
C GLN A 33 9.99 -5.41 -9.84
N LEU A 34 8.83 -4.80 -9.93
CA LEU A 34 7.75 -4.94 -8.96
C LEU A 34 7.38 -6.41 -8.69
N ARG A 35 7.61 -7.31 -9.66
CA ARG A 35 7.38 -8.75 -9.49
C ARG A 35 8.32 -9.43 -8.49
N ARG A 36 9.49 -8.86 -8.25
CA ARG A 36 10.55 -9.46 -7.44
C ARG A 36 10.66 -8.84 -6.05
N GLN A 37 9.86 -7.81 -5.78
CA GLN A 37 9.91 -7.11 -4.50
C GLN A 37 9.49 -8.04 -3.37
N THR A 38 10.30 -8.09 -2.30
CA THR A 38 9.98 -8.79 -1.06
C THR A 38 9.27 -7.82 -0.13
N LEU A 39 8.15 -8.25 0.43
CA LEU A 39 7.42 -7.46 1.43
C LEU A 39 8.20 -7.44 2.75
N GLN A 40 8.21 -6.27 3.37
CA GLN A 40 8.82 -6.02 4.67
C GLN A 40 7.76 -5.54 5.66
N MET A 41 8.13 -5.45 6.95
CA MET A 41 7.24 -4.84 7.93
C MET A 41 7.11 -3.35 7.65
N PRO A 42 5.89 -2.86 7.33
CA PRO A 42 5.69 -1.44 7.06
C PRO A 42 5.84 -0.62 8.34
N ALA A 43 6.42 0.59 8.26
CA ALA A 43 6.46 1.51 9.38
C ALA A 43 5.06 1.92 9.86
N ALA A 44 4.12 2.04 8.93
CA ALA A 44 2.70 2.28 9.18
C ALA A 44 2.06 1.24 10.09
N ALA A 45 2.53 -0.02 10.09
CA ALA A 45 1.94 -1.09 10.89
C ALA A 45 1.93 -0.82 12.40
N ARG A 46 2.81 0.08 12.86
CA ARG A 46 2.86 0.54 14.26
C ARG A 46 1.62 1.37 14.65
N PHE A 47 1.01 2.05 13.67
CA PHE A 47 -0.14 2.90 13.91
C PHE A 47 -1.47 2.22 13.59
N LEU A 48 -1.45 1.05 12.94
CA LEU A 48 -2.66 0.33 12.60
C LEU A 48 -3.08 -0.59 13.77
N PRO A 49 -4.30 -0.38 14.33
CA PRO A 49 -4.82 -1.23 15.40
C PRO A 49 -4.91 -2.71 14.97
N ARG A 50 -4.58 -3.60 15.90
CA ARG A 50 -4.58 -5.05 15.64
C ARG A 50 -5.97 -5.60 15.35
N ASP A 51 -7.02 -4.94 15.83
CA ASP A 51 -8.43 -5.31 15.64
C ASP A 51 -9.07 -4.73 14.37
N ALA A 52 -8.32 -3.99 13.53
CA ALA A 52 -8.82 -3.51 12.26
C ALA A 52 -9.35 -4.68 11.40
N ALA A 53 -10.55 -4.51 10.83
CA ALA A 53 -11.20 -5.54 10.01
C ALA A 53 -10.46 -5.81 8.71
N LEU A 54 -9.92 -4.77 8.11
CA LEU A 54 -9.11 -4.84 6.90
C LEU A 54 -7.96 -3.86 7.03
N SER A 55 -6.76 -4.29 6.67
CA SER A 55 -5.60 -3.44 6.49
C SER A 55 -4.91 -3.78 5.18
N VAL A 56 -4.57 -2.75 4.42
CA VAL A 56 -3.85 -2.88 3.15
C VAL A 56 -2.62 -1.99 3.24
N TYR A 57 -1.45 -2.55 2.98
CA TYR A 57 -0.18 -1.84 2.96
C TYR A 57 0.40 -1.93 1.56
N LEU A 58 0.46 -0.82 0.87
CA LEU A 58 1.17 -0.68 -0.39
C LEU A 58 2.63 -0.33 -0.08
N GLN A 59 3.57 -1.07 -0.66
CA GLN A 59 5.01 -0.90 -0.42
C GLN A 59 5.76 -0.55 -1.72
N VAL A 60 5.09 0.20 -2.58
CA VAL A 60 5.65 0.71 -3.84
C VAL A 60 5.07 2.09 -4.11
N PRO A 61 5.80 2.96 -4.81
CA PRO A 61 5.23 4.25 -5.22
C PRO A 61 3.94 4.03 -6.01
N PRO A 62 2.84 4.69 -5.67
CA PRO A 62 1.56 4.50 -6.36
C PRO A 62 1.62 4.71 -7.88
N ASP A 63 2.49 5.62 -8.34
CA ASP A 63 2.71 5.88 -9.77
C ASP A 63 3.38 4.69 -10.49
N ALA A 64 4.16 3.88 -9.77
CA ALA A 64 4.79 2.69 -10.33
C ALA A 64 3.77 1.63 -10.76
N LEU A 65 2.58 1.60 -10.15
CA LEU A 65 1.50 0.68 -10.52
C LEU A 65 0.93 0.99 -11.90
N ALA A 66 0.71 2.26 -12.23
CA ALA A 66 0.25 2.69 -13.55
C ALA A 66 1.31 2.40 -14.63
N ALA A 67 2.59 2.67 -14.30
CA ALA A 67 3.71 2.33 -15.19
C ALA A 67 3.81 0.82 -15.44
N TYR A 68 3.63 0.00 -14.38
CA TYR A 68 3.59 -1.46 -14.51
C TYR A 68 2.42 -1.93 -15.39
N ALA A 69 1.21 -1.45 -15.11
CA ALA A 69 0.02 -1.80 -15.89
C ALA A 69 0.20 -1.47 -17.38
N ARG A 70 0.82 -0.33 -17.69
CA ARG A 70 1.18 0.05 -19.06
C ARG A 70 2.20 -0.89 -19.68
N ALA A 71 3.20 -1.32 -18.91
CA ALA A 71 4.29 -2.17 -19.41
C ALA A 71 3.83 -3.60 -19.74
N VAL A 72 2.89 -4.17 -18.96
CA VAL A 72 2.42 -5.55 -19.12
C VAL A 72 1.20 -5.68 -20.03
N ALA A 73 0.44 -4.60 -20.23
CA ALA A 73 -0.77 -4.65 -21.05
C ALA A 73 -0.44 -4.80 -22.55
N PRO A 74 -1.30 -5.50 -23.32
CA PRO A 74 -1.20 -5.53 -24.77
C PRO A 74 -1.16 -4.13 -25.39
N ALA A 75 -0.46 -3.96 -26.50
CA ALA A 75 -0.20 -2.65 -27.13
C ALA A 75 -1.46 -1.79 -27.29
N ARG A 76 -2.59 -2.40 -27.63
CA ARG A 76 -3.88 -1.71 -27.85
C ARG A 76 -4.55 -1.21 -26.55
N SER A 77 -4.19 -1.77 -25.39
CA SER A 77 -4.84 -1.46 -24.11
C SER A 77 -3.92 -0.77 -23.08
N ARG A 78 -2.68 -0.47 -23.44
CA ARG A 78 -1.67 0.10 -22.53
C ARG A 78 -2.15 1.38 -21.84
N THR A 79 -2.70 2.32 -22.59
CA THR A 79 -3.21 3.59 -22.05
C THR A 79 -4.40 3.36 -21.13
N ASN A 80 -5.33 2.48 -21.53
CA ASN A 80 -6.52 2.17 -20.73
C ASN A 80 -6.16 1.44 -19.43
N ALA A 81 -5.18 0.55 -19.46
CA ALA A 81 -4.71 -0.17 -18.29
C ALA A 81 -4.09 0.79 -17.24
N ALA A 82 -3.22 1.69 -17.68
CA ALA A 82 -2.65 2.72 -16.81
C ALA A 82 -3.72 3.65 -16.25
N ALA A 83 -4.61 4.18 -17.12
CA ALA A 83 -5.71 5.05 -16.70
C ALA A 83 -6.69 4.35 -15.74
N GLY A 84 -6.82 3.02 -15.82
CA GLY A 84 -7.61 2.22 -14.87
C GLY A 84 -7.00 2.26 -13.46
N VAL A 85 -5.68 2.12 -13.36
CA VAL A 85 -4.96 2.20 -12.08
C VAL A 85 -5.01 3.61 -11.51
N ASP A 86 -4.80 4.64 -12.35
CA ASP A 86 -4.89 6.03 -11.93
C ASP A 86 -6.29 6.37 -11.39
N ARG A 87 -7.35 5.95 -12.07
CA ARG A 87 -8.74 6.13 -11.60
C ARG A 87 -9.01 5.45 -10.25
N LEU A 88 -8.44 4.26 -10.01
CA LEU A 88 -8.57 3.57 -8.72
C LEU A 88 -7.85 4.36 -7.62
N ARG A 89 -6.61 4.78 -7.86
CA ARG A 89 -5.83 5.60 -6.95
C ARG A 89 -6.55 6.91 -6.58
N ASP A 90 -7.00 7.64 -7.59
CA ASP A 90 -7.71 8.91 -7.43
C ASP A 90 -9.08 8.70 -6.75
N GLY A 91 -9.73 7.54 -6.98
CA GLY A 91 -10.96 7.16 -6.30
C GLY A 91 -10.75 6.94 -4.80
N ILE A 92 -9.66 6.28 -4.42
CA ILE A 92 -9.28 6.07 -3.01
C ILE A 92 -8.96 7.40 -2.33
N ALA A 93 -8.18 8.27 -2.98
CA ALA A 93 -7.87 9.60 -2.45
C ALA A 93 -9.14 10.43 -2.22
N ARG A 94 -10.04 10.47 -3.21
CA ARG A 94 -11.33 11.20 -3.10
C ARG A 94 -12.24 10.66 -2.01
N ALA A 95 -12.24 9.35 -1.76
CA ALA A 95 -12.99 8.76 -0.66
C ALA A 95 -12.49 9.23 0.72
N ALA A 96 -11.22 9.64 0.80
CA ALA A 96 -10.63 10.27 1.97
C ALA A 96 -10.74 11.82 1.96
N GLY A 97 -11.45 12.41 0.99
CA GLY A 97 -11.58 13.87 0.85
C GLY A 97 -10.32 14.56 0.33
N LEU A 98 -9.49 13.83 -0.43
CA LEU A 98 -8.20 14.29 -0.95
C LEU A 98 -8.19 14.24 -2.49
N ASP A 99 -7.40 15.13 -3.11
CA ASP A 99 -7.04 15.05 -4.52
C ASP A 99 -5.63 14.47 -4.65
N TRP A 100 -5.51 13.37 -5.42
CA TRP A 100 -4.20 12.74 -5.57
C TRP A 100 -3.16 13.69 -6.18
N SER A 101 -3.53 14.40 -7.24
CA SER A 101 -2.60 15.21 -8.02
C SER A 101 -2.19 16.49 -7.29
N LEU A 102 -3.11 17.10 -6.56
CA LEU A 102 -2.91 18.36 -5.85
C LEU A 102 -2.31 18.13 -4.45
N ASP A 103 -2.84 17.14 -3.72
CA ASP A 103 -2.52 16.96 -2.31
C ASP A 103 -1.38 15.96 -2.07
N LEU A 104 -1.30 14.87 -2.85
CA LEU A 104 -0.50 13.70 -2.51
C LEU A 104 0.69 13.45 -3.43
N ALA A 105 0.55 13.61 -4.75
CA ALA A 105 1.55 13.20 -5.73
C ALA A 105 2.94 13.81 -5.53
N GLY A 106 3.01 15.01 -4.96
CA GLY A 106 4.26 15.75 -4.78
C GLY A 106 5.16 15.24 -3.65
N TRP A 107 4.61 14.50 -2.70
CA TRP A 107 5.34 14.14 -1.48
C TRP A 107 5.16 12.68 -1.02
N VAL A 108 4.07 12.00 -1.37
CA VAL A 108 3.84 10.60 -0.98
C VAL A 108 4.90 9.69 -1.59
N GLY A 109 5.48 8.84 -0.75
CA GLY A 109 6.53 7.89 -1.07
C GLY A 109 6.01 6.51 -1.49
N ASP A 110 6.76 5.50 -1.13
CA ASP A 110 6.52 4.11 -1.48
C ASP A 110 5.72 3.34 -0.41
N GLU A 111 5.41 3.98 0.70
CA GLU A 111 4.58 3.38 1.76
C GLU A 111 3.24 4.12 1.89
N LEU A 112 2.16 3.36 1.70
CA LEU A 112 0.80 3.80 1.94
C LEU A 112 0.05 2.67 2.65
N ALA A 113 -0.62 2.97 3.76
CA ALA A 113 -1.43 1.99 4.46
C ALA A 113 -2.84 2.51 4.71
N VAL A 114 -3.82 1.65 4.54
CA VAL A 114 -5.23 1.91 4.85
C VAL A 114 -5.71 0.85 5.83
N ALA A 115 -6.36 1.26 6.91
CA ALA A 115 -7.11 0.37 7.78
C ALA A 115 -8.58 0.75 7.78
N LEU A 116 -9.44 -0.27 7.75
CA LEU A 116 -10.88 -0.11 7.91
C LEU A 116 -11.32 -0.71 9.24
N ARG A 117 -12.13 0.05 9.94
CA ARG A 117 -12.80 -0.39 11.16
C ARG A 117 -14.27 -0.59 10.90
N PRO A 118 -14.89 -1.68 11.39
CA PRO A 118 -16.34 -1.85 11.25
C PRO A 118 -17.07 -0.66 11.90
N ALA A 119 -18.25 -0.35 11.40
CA ALA A 119 -19.14 0.58 12.07
C ALA A 119 -19.38 0.14 13.51
N ALA A 120 -19.48 1.09 14.43
CA ALA A 120 -19.82 0.79 15.81
C ALA A 120 -21.21 0.11 15.88
N THR A 121 -21.42 -0.72 16.93
CA THR A 121 -22.71 -1.33 17.20
C THR A 121 -23.76 -0.23 17.39
N GLY A 122 -24.66 -0.05 16.42
CA GLY A 122 -25.65 1.03 16.43
C GLY A 122 -25.81 1.75 15.11
N GLY A 123 -25.03 1.35 14.10
CA GLY A 123 -25.06 1.93 12.78
C GLY A 123 -24.14 3.16 12.66
N GLY A 124 -23.70 3.45 11.48
CA GLY A 124 -22.79 4.53 11.14
C GLY A 124 -21.85 4.09 10.02
N PRO A 125 -21.14 5.02 9.38
CA PRO A 125 -20.15 4.65 8.40
C PRO A 125 -18.98 3.90 9.05
N PRO A 126 -18.32 2.96 8.35
CA PRO A 126 -17.09 2.36 8.82
C PRO A 126 -16.00 3.43 8.98
N GLY A 127 -15.24 3.33 10.06
CA GLY A 127 -14.08 4.19 10.26
C GLY A 127 -12.93 3.80 9.34
N TRP A 128 -12.15 4.76 8.90
CA TRP A 128 -10.93 4.52 8.15
C TRP A 128 -9.75 5.30 8.73
N LEU A 129 -8.58 4.69 8.63
CA LEU A 129 -7.28 5.27 8.96
C LEU A 129 -6.38 5.13 7.74
N LEU A 130 -5.75 6.22 7.32
CA LEU A 130 -4.79 6.29 6.23
C LEU A 130 -3.45 6.73 6.79
N VAL A 131 -2.40 5.97 6.51
CA VAL A 131 -1.03 6.32 6.85
C VAL A 131 -0.23 6.45 5.57
N LEU A 132 0.41 7.61 5.40
CA LEU A 132 1.14 7.97 4.18
C LEU A 132 2.60 8.19 4.54
N GLY A 133 3.49 7.43 3.90
CA GLY A 133 4.93 7.66 3.96
C GLY A 133 5.35 8.82 3.07
N SER A 134 6.25 9.66 3.55
CA SER A 134 6.79 10.78 2.79
C SER A 134 8.07 10.37 2.06
N ARG A 135 8.19 10.72 0.77
CA ARG A 135 9.43 10.47 0.01
C ARG A 135 10.55 11.47 0.33
N ARG A 136 10.22 12.57 1.01
CA ARG A 136 11.16 13.60 1.43
C ARG A 136 10.82 14.11 2.82
N SER A 137 11.83 14.41 3.61
CA SER A 137 11.62 15.03 4.92
C SER A 137 10.84 16.34 4.78
N GLY A 138 9.85 16.55 5.64
CA GLY A 138 9.00 17.74 5.67
C GLY A 138 7.85 17.75 4.66
N GLY A 139 7.82 16.86 3.66
CA GLY A 139 6.76 16.85 2.64
C GLY A 139 5.34 16.69 3.21
N GLY A 140 5.20 15.81 4.20
CA GLY A 140 3.94 15.62 4.92
C GLY A 140 3.53 16.81 5.77
N ARG A 141 4.51 17.50 6.37
CA ARG A 141 4.26 18.73 7.16
C ARG A 141 3.75 19.85 6.26
N ASP A 142 4.42 20.10 5.14
CA ASP A 142 4.03 21.10 4.16
C ASP A 142 2.63 20.84 3.60
N PHE A 143 2.30 19.56 3.37
CA PHE A 143 0.97 19.14 2.97
C PHE A 143 -0.06 19.46 4.05
N LEU A 144 0.12 19.00 5.29
CA LEU A 144 -0.85 19.22 6.37
C LEU A 144 -1.08 20.70 6.65
N GLN A 145 -0.02 21.50 6.59
CA GLN A 145 -0.13 22.96 6.79
C GLN A 145 -1.05 23.59 5.74
N ARG A 146 -0.83 23.31 4.45
CA ARG A 146 -1.68 23.82 3.36
C ARG A 146 -3.10 23.28 3.45
N PHE A 147 -3.23 21.98 3.66
CA PHE A 147 -4.51 21.28 3.72
C PHE A 147 -5.45 21.86 4.80
N TRP A 148 -4.95 22.11 5.99
CA TRP A 148 -5.74 22.69 7.06
C TRP A 148 -5.94 24.20 6.92
N GLN A 149 -4.95 24.91 6.37
CA GLN A 149 -5.08 26.33 6.04
C GLN A 149 -6.20 26.59 5.03
N GLU A 150 -6.26 25.82 3.95
CA GLU A 150 -7.31 25.93 2.94
C GLU A 150 -8.69 25.66 3.52
N ARG A 151 -8.84 24.65 4.38
CA ARG A 151 -10.11 24.35 5.06
C ARG A 151 -10.53 25.44 6.02
N SER A 152 -9.61 25.97 6.80
CA SER A 152 -9.88 27.11 7.70
C SER A 152 -10.35 28.33 6.91
N LEU A 153 -9.70 28.64 5.80
CA LEU A 153 -10.11 29.75 4.92
C LEU A 153 -11.47 29.50 4.26
N ALA A 154 -11.84 28.25 4.03
CA ALA A 154 -13.16 27.85 3.54
C ALA A 154 -14.25 27.86 4.64
N GLY A 155 -13.90 28.21 5.87
CA GLY A 155 -14.84 28.34 6.99
C GLY A 155 -15.02 27.06 7.82
N ALA A 156 -14.14 26.06 7.66
CA ALA A 156 -14.19 24.87 8.51
C ALA A 156 -13.77 25.22 9.94
N ASP A 157 -14.53 24.71 10.90
CA ASP A 157 -14.20 24.82 12.33
C ASP A 157 -13.13 23.78 12.68
N LEU A 158 -11.95 24.24 13.09
CA LEU A 158 -10.79 23.41 13.36
C LEU A 158 -10.51 23.32 14.87
N SER A 159 -10.37 22.10 15.35
CA SER A 159 -9.91 21.81 16.70
C SER A 159 -8.46 21.35 16.68
N ILE A 160 -7.60 22.03 17.44
CA ILE A 160 -6.19 21.65 17.60
C ILE A 160 -5.99 21.21 19.05
N THR A 161 -5.58 19.96 19.20
CA THR A 161 -5.38 19.35 20.53
C THR A 161 -4.03 18.64 20.61
N ASN A 162 -3.63 18.25 21.80
CA ASN A 162 -2.44 17.43 22.01
C ASN A 162 -2.89 16.06 22.53
N HIS A 163 -2.44 14.99 21.87
CA HIS A 163 -2.65 13.62 22.32
C HIS A 163 -1.31 12.89 22.38
N ARG A 164 -0.93 12.40 23.55
CA ARG A 164 0.36 11.72 23.80
C ARG A 164 1.60 12.52 23.34
N GLY A 165 1.56 13.83 23.44
CA GLY A 165 2.66 14.69 23.01
C GLY A 165 2.65 15.03 21.50
N LEU A 166 1.68 14.52 20.74
CA LEU A 166 1.52 14.79 19.33
C LEU A 166 0.37 15.76 19.08
N GLY A 167 0.59 16.72 18.18
CA GLY A 167 -0.47 17.64 17.73
C GLY A 167 -1.48 16.87 16.87
N VAL A 168 -2.75 16.98 17.23
CA VAL A 168 -3.89 16.45 16.47
C VAL A 168 -4.72 17.62 15.99
N ILE A 169 -4.95 17.70 14.69
CA ILE A 169 -5.84 18.66 14.05
C ILE A 169 -7.05 17.92 13.56
N SER A 170 -8.24 18.38 13.86
CA SER A 170 -9.49 17.80 13.39
C SER A 170 -10.48 18.87 12.96
N SER A 171 -11.38 18.50 12.03
CA SER A 171 -12.52 19.30 11.61
C SER A 171 -13.79 18.55 11.94
N ASP A 172 -14.72 19.21 12.65
CA ASP A 172 -15.93 18.55 13.12
C ASP A 172 -16.96 18.36 11.99
N ASP A 173 -17.01 19.28 11.02
CA ASP A 173 -17.93 19.26 9.88
C ASP A 173 -17.64 18.13 8.87
N GLN A 174 -16.38 17.71 8.75
CA GLN A 174 -15.97 16.62 7.83
C GLN A 174 -15.54 15.34 8.55
N ALA A 175 -15.64 15.31 9.88
CA ALA A 175 -15.20 14.17 10.67
C ALA A 175 -13.80 13.66 10.30
N LEU A 176 -12.88 14.58 9.95
CA LEU A 176 -11.53 14.28 9.52
C LEU A 176 -10.54 14.72 10.60
N ALA A 177 -9.55 13.88 10.86
CA ALA A 177 -8.46 14.20 11.77
C ALA A 177 -7.10 13.82 11.19
N SER A 178 -6.05 14.55 11.59
CA SER A 178 -4.68 14.27 11.17
C SER A 178 -3.68 14.42 12.30
N ALA A 179 -2.57 13.69 12.17
CA ALA A 179 -1.39 13.85 13.02
C ALA A 179 -0.12 13.61 12.21
N LEU A 180 0.98 14.20 12.68
CA LEU A 180 2.33 14.01 12.15
C LEU A 180 3.20 13.38 13.26
N PRO A 181 3.27 12.04 13.36
CA PRO A 181 4.06 11.41 14.42
C PRO A 181 5.57 11.60 14.25
N ASN A 182 6.02 11.79 13.02
CA ASN A 182 7.40 12.14 12.65
C ASN A 182 7.42 12.78 11.26
N ASP A 183 8.60 13.18 10.77
CA ASP A 183 8.75 13.84 9.47
C ASP A 183 8.55 12.89 8.27
N GLU A 184 8.41 11.58 8.51
CA GLU A 184 8.30 10.55 7.48
C GLU A 184 6.86 10.05 7.27
N LEU A 185 5.98 10.20 8.27
CA LEU A 185 4.63 9.64 8.25
C LEU A 185 3.57 10.69 8.54
N VAL A 186 2.50 10.66 7.76
CA VAL A 186 1.26 11.42 7.99
C VAL A 186 0.14 10.45 8.27
N LEU A 187 -0.62 10.69 9.33
CA LEU A 187 -1.83 9.96 9.68
C LEU A 187 -3.05 10.83 9.36
N LEU A 188 -4.03 10.22 8.71
CA LEU A 188 -5.35 10.79 8.46
C LEU A 188 -6.41 9.78 8.89
N ALA A 189 -7.46 10.22 9.57
CA ALA A 189 -8.53 9.34 10.03
C ALA A 189 -9.90 9.96 9.82
N SER A 190 -10.92 9.12 9.67
CA SER A 190 -12.33 9.54 9.52
C SER A 190 -12.92 10.13 10.79
N SER A 191 -12.20 10.12 11.89
CA SER A 191 -12.59 10.78 13.13
C SER A 191 -11.38 11.00 14.04
N ARG A 192 -11.49 11.98 14.91
CA ARG A 192 -10.49 12.24 15.94
C ARG A 192 -10.29 11.03 16.85
N GLY A 193 -11.38 10.39 17.30
CA GLY A 193 -11.28 9.25 18.20
C GLY A 193 -10.52 8.08 17.58
N LEU A 194 -10.73 7.80 16.30
CA LEU A 194 -9.98 6.75 15.60
C LEU A 194 -8.49 7.09 15.45
N LEU A 195 -8.16 8.36 15.22
CA LEU A 195 -6.78 8.80 15.18
C LEU A 195 -6.10 8.67 16.55
N GLU A 196 -6.76 9.07 17.62
CA GLU A 196 -6.27 8.95 19.00
C GLU A 196 -6.04 7.48 19.38
N GLU A 197 -6.95 6.57 18.98
CA GLU A 197 -6.75 5.12 19.14
C GLU A 197 -5.53 4.61 18.38
N ALA A 198 -5.28 5.09 17.17
CA ALA A 198 -4.11 4.73 16.40
C ALA A 198 -2.80 5.21 17.05
N LEU A 199 -2.82 6.42 17.60
CA LEU A 199 -1.70 6.96 18.37
C LEU A 199 -1.48 6.18 19.67
N ASP A 200 -2.53 5.82 20.39
CA ASP A 200 -2.45 4.97 21.58
C ASP A 200 -1.93 3.57 21.25
N ALA A 201 -2.43 2.95 20.17
CA ALA A 201 -1.96 1.67 19.71
C ALA A 201 -0.45 1.70 19.43
N SER A 202 0.08 2.78 18.86
CA SER A 202 1.49 2.93 18.56
C SER A 202 2.41 2.89 19.78
N GLN A 203 1.88 3.16 20.96
CA GLN A 203 2.63 3.17 22.23
C GLN A 203 2.60 1.82 22.95
N VAL A 204 1.67 0.92 22.58
CA VAL A 204 1.46 -0.35 23.27
C VAL A 204 1.65 -1.50 22.30
N GLU A 205 2.70 -2.29 22.52
CA GLU A 205 3.11 -3.37 21.62
C GLU A 205 1.99 -4.38 21.31
N SER A 206 1.12 -4.68 22.26
CA SER A 206 0.01 -5.61 22.07
C SER A 206 -1.14 -5.08 21.20
N LEU A 207 -1.19 -3.77 20.93
CA LEU A 207 -2.32 -3.13 20.27
C LEU A 207 -2.09 -2.86 18.77
N HIS A 208 -0.84 -2.80 18.30
CA HIS A 208 -0.54 -2.49 16.91
C HIS A 208 -0.14 -3.72 16.08
N GLN A 209 -0.26 -3.62 14.76
CA GLN A 209 -0.01 -4.75 13.85
C GLN A 209 1.47 -5.07 13.64
N ALA A 210 2.39 -4.14 13.89
CA ALA A 210 3.83 -4.38 13.74
C ALA A 210 4.37 -5.47 14.69
N SER A 211 3.68 -5.75 15.79
CA SER A 211 4.01 -6.82 16.74
C SER A 211 3.06 -8.04 16.64
N ASP A 212 2.25 -8.13 15.59
CA ASP A 212 1.41 -9.31 15.35
C ASP A 212 2.30 -10.52 15.02
N PRO A 213 2.35 -11.58 15.88
CA PRO A 213 3.24 -12.71 15.67
C PRO A 213 2.95 -13.47 14.37
N ASP A 214 1.71 -13.52 13.93
CA ASP A 214 1.32 -14.18 12.69
C ASP A 214 1.85 -13.40 11.48
N LEU A 215 1.79 -12.07 11.52
CA LEU A 215 2.32 -11.20 10.49
C LEU A 215 3.84 -11.28 10.44
N LEU A 216 4.51 -11.23 11.60
CA LEU A 216 5.96 -11.35 11.71
C LEU A 216 6.46 -12.69 11.15
N ALA A 217 5.85 -13.80 11.60
CA ALA A 217 6.22 -15.13 11.13
C ALA A 217 5.97 -15.32 9.63
N TRP A 218 4.92 -14.67 9.08
CA TRP A 218 4.66 -14.73 7.65
C TRP A 218 5.66 -13.89 6.84
N LEU A 219 5.96 -12.68 7.27
CA LEU A 219 6.97 -11.82 6.62
C LEU A 219 8.36 -12.45 6.67
N ALA A 220 8.71 -13.15 7.75
CA ALA A 220 9.97 -13.88 7.85
C ALA A 220 10.11 -14.99 6.78
N SER A 221 9.01 -15.50 6.23
CA SER A 221 9.04 -16.44 5.11
C SER A 221 9.39 -15.80 3.75
N GLY A 222 9.59 -14.47 3.70
CA GLY A 222 9.99 -13.74 2.51
C GLY A 222 8.92 -13.67 1.42
N PRO A 223 7.64 -13.34 1.73
CA PRO A 223 6.61 -13.23 0.71
C PRO A 223 6.96 -12.11 -0.27
N ARG A 224 6.70 -12.35 -1.55
CA ARG A 224 6.92 -11.36 -2.60
C ARG A 224 5.61 -10.66 -2.94
N GLY A 225 5.70 -9.38 -3.27
CA GLY A 225 4.53 -8.61 -3.67
C GLY A 225 4.76 -7.11 -3.60
N ILE A 226 3.75 -6.38 -3.99
CA ILE A 226 3.70 -4.91 -3.96
C ILE A 226 2.81 -4.40 -2.82
N ALA A 227 1.94 -5.25 -2.32
CA ALA A 227 1.08 -4.92 -1.20
C ALA A 227 0.85 -6.13 -0.30
N LEU A 228 0.67 -5.84 0.98
CA LEU A 228 0.25 -6.76 2.03
C LEU A 228 -1.21 -6.47 2.36
N VAL A 229 -2.03 -7.51 2.41
CA VAL A 229 -3.43 -7.45 2.83
C VAL A 229 -3.59 -8.26 4.09
N ARG A 230 -4.16 -7.67 5.11
CA ARG A 230 -4.59 -8.34 6.34
C ARG A 230 -6.08 -8.10 6.53
N ALA A 231 -6.85 -9.16 6.59
CA ALA A 231 -8.26 -9.08 6.91
C ALA A 231 -8.58 -9.96 8.13
N GLN A 232 -9.49 -9.49 8.96
CA GLN A 232 -9.93 -10.20 10.15
C GLN A 232 -11.44 -10.07 10.31
N ALA A 233 -12.13 -11.20 10.40
CA ALA A 233 -13.54 -11.26 10.73
C ALA A 233 -13.76 -12.26 11.86
N ARG A 234 -14.54 -11.89 12.87
CA ARG A 234 -14.77 -12.72 14.07
C ARG A 234 -15.23 -14.11 13.72
N GLU A 235 -16.12 -14.24 12.74
CA GLU A 235 -16.72 -15.52 12.35
C GLU A 235 -15.97 -16.26 11.23
N ARG A 236 -15.16 -15.53 10.43
CA ARG A 236 -14.48 -16.07 9.24
C ARG A 236 -13.01 -16.36 9.44
N GLY A 237 -12.43 -15.78 10.49
CA GLY A 237 -11.03 -15.94 10.80
C GLY A 237 -10.15 -14.81 10.27
N ARG A 238 -8.89 -15.12 9.99
CA ARG A 238 -7.85 -14.17 9.67
C ARG A 238 -7.19 -14.52 8.34
N LEU A 239 -7.05 -13.53 7.44
CA LEU A 239 -6.35 -13.64 6.16
C LEU A 239 -5.10 -12.76 6.19
N LEU A 240 -3.97 -13.31 5.79
CA LEU A 240 -2.75 -12.58 5.43
C LEU A 240 -2.41 -12.92 3.99
N ALA A 241 -2.27 -11.92 3.14
CA ALA A 241 -2.00 -12.16 1.73
C ALA A 241 -1.07 -11.09 1.14
N ALA A 242 -0.21 -11.51 0.22
CA ALA A 242 0.60 -10.66 -0.65
C ALA A 242 -0.12 -10.48 -1.98
N VAL A 243 -0.11 -9.25 -2.49
CA VAL A 243 -0.56 -8.94 -3.84
C VAL A 243 0.66 -8.91 -4.75
N GLN A 244 0.73 -9.84 -5.68
CA GLN A 244 1.83 -9.96 -6.64
C GLN A 244 1.37 -9.51 -8.02
N PRO A 245 2.10 -8.59 -8.68
CA PRO A 245 1.80 -8.22 -10.05
C PRO A 245 2.27 -9.31 -11.02
N GLU A 246 1.39 -9.73 -11.91
CA GLU A 246 1.65 -10.68 -12.99
C GLU A 246 1.38 -10.09 -14.38
N ALA A 247 1.80 -10.80 -15.44
CA ALA A 247 1.57 -10.32 -16.80
C ALA A 247 0.08 -10.21 -17.15
N ALA A 248 -0.74 -11.11 -16.60
CA ALA A 248 -2.17 -11.18 -16.90
C ALA A 248 -3.05 -10.49 -15.84
N GLY A 249 -2.46 -9.94 -14.75
CA GLY A 249 -3.22 -9.32 -13.67
C GLY A 249 -2.51 -9.28 -12.34
N LEU A 250 -3.27 -9.49 -11.28
CA LEU A 250 -2.77 -9.55 -9.90
C LEU A 250 -3.00 -10.95 -9.34
N ARG A 251 -1.98 -11.52 -8.73
CA ARG A 251 -2.08 -12.76 -7.96
C ARG A 251 -2.17 -12.39 -6.48
N LEU A 252 -3.13 -12.97 -5.78
CA LEU A 252 -3.22 -12.92 -4.33
C LEU A 252 -2.70 -14.25 -3.77
N GLN A 253 -1.63 -14.18 -2.98
CA GLN A 253 -1.05 -15.36 -2.34
C GLN A 253 -1.00 -15.13 -0.83
N GLY A 254 -1.57 -16.05 -0.03
CA GLY A 254 -1.66 -15.81 1.39
C GLY A 254 -1.99 -17.04 2.23
N ARG A 255 -2.23 -16.80 3.51
CA ARG A 255 -2.63 -17.76 4.52
C ARG A 255 -3.99 -17.36 5.08
N LEU A 256 -4.92 -18.30 5.11
CA LEU A 256 -6.20 -18.15 5.79
C LEU A 256 -6.17 -19.00 7.06
N ARG A 257 -6.40 -18.38 8.21
CA ARG A 257 -6.71 -19.07 9.46
C ARG A 257 -8.21 -18.94 9.72
N PRO A 258 -9.00 -19.96 9.46
CA PRO A 258 -10.44 -19.92 9.71
C PRO A 258 -10.70 -19.82 11.23
N ALA A 259 -11.78 -19.14 11.61
CA ALA A 259 -12.22 -19.05 13.02
C ALA A 259 -12.72 -20.39 13.56
N GLN A 260 -13.25 -21.23 12.67
CA GLN A 260 -13.69 -22.61 12.97
C GLN A 260 -12.99 -23.56 12.01
N PRO A 261 -12.74 -24.82 12.43
CA PRO A 261 -12.23 -25.84 11.51
C PRO A 261 -13.12 -25.89 10.27
N LEU A 262 -12.54 -25.74 9.09
CA LEU A 262 -13.28 -25.96 7.85
C LEU A 262 -13.74 -27.42 7.84
N PRO A 263 -15.02 -27.71 7.51
CA PRO A 263 -15.43 -29.07 7.25
C PRO A 263 -14.50 -29.66 6.19
N ALA A 264 -14.08 -30.91 6.37
CA ALA A 264 -13.26 -31.60 5.40
C ALA A 264 -14.04 -31.64 4.07
N ILE A 265 -13.76 -30.68 3.20
CA ILE A 265 -14.30 -30.65 1.84
C ILE A 265 -13.47 -31.69 1.09
N ALA A 266 -14.07 -32.82 0.75
CA ALA A 266 -13.51 -33.73 -0.20
C ALA A 266 -13.14 -32.87 -1.45
N ALA A 267 -11.84 -32.87 -1.82
CA ALA A 267 -11.36 -32.10 -2.94
C ALA A 267 -12.11 -32.54 -4.19
N GLN A 268 -13.10 -31.78 -4.61
CA GLN A 268 -13.64 -31.90 -5.95
C GLN A 268 -12.70 -31.14 -6.88
N PRO A 269 -12.21 -31.76 -7.95
CA PRO A 269 -11.41 -31.04 -8.93
C PRO A 269 -12.29 -29.96 -9.56
N LEU A 270 -11.99 -28.71 -9.23
CA LEU A 270 -12.51 -27.55 -9.97
C LEU A 270 -11.87 -27.61 -11.36
N GLY A 271 -12.71 -27.71 -12.36
CA GLY A 271 -12.28 -27.67 -13.75
C GLY A 271 -11.40 -26.45 -14.02
N ASP A 272 -10.36 -26.67 -14.78
CA ASP A 272 -9.34 -25.75 -15.34
C ASP A 272 -9.26 -24.36 -14.68
N GLY A 273 -8.39 -24.21 -13.68
CA GLY A 273 -7.95 -22.90 -13.20
C GLY A 273 -7.72 -22.70 -11.71
N GLY A 274 -8.02 -23.65 -10.86
CA GLY A 274 -7.80 -23.44 -9.41
C GLY A 274 -7.36 -24.71 -8.68
N THR A 275 -6.19 -24.66 -8.06
CA THR A 275 -5.69 -25.71 -7.18
C THR A 275 -5.98 -25.32 -5.73
N ALA A 276 -6.91 -26.01 -5.07
CA ALA A 276 -7.09 -25.91 -3.63
C ALA A 276 -6.13 -26.88 -2.94
N LEU A 277 -5.15 -26.39 -2.20
CA LEU A 277 -4.28 -27.20 -1.34
C LEU A 277 -4.88 -27.31 0.06
N ALA A 278 -4.87 -28.52 0.62
CA ALA A 278 -5.54 -28.93 1.86
C ALA A 278 -4.94 -28.37 3.15
N GLU A 279 -4.02 -27.43 3.11
CA GLU A 279 -3.49 -26.68 4.25
C GLU A 279 -3.63 -25.18 4.00
N GLY A 280 -4.85 -24.64 4.12
CA GLY A 280 -5.10 -23.21 4.33
C GLY A 280 -4.43 -22.22 3.38
N THR A 281 -3.91 -22.65 2.23
CA THR A 281 -3.32 -21.74 1.23
C THR A 281 -4.33 -21.54 0.11
N LEU A 282 -4.90 -20.34 0.03
CA LEU A 282 -5.76 -19.91 -1.07
C LEU A 282 -4.92 -19.21 -2.12
N THR A 283 -4.83 -19.81 -3.31
CA THR A 283 -4.29 -19.13 -4.49
C THR A 283 -5.47 -18.84 -5.42
N THR A 284 -5.84 -17.58 -5.56
CA THR A 284 -6.84 -17.16 -6.54
C THR A 284 -6.14 -16.37 -7.62
N SER A 285 -6.19 -16.87 -8.87
CA SER A 285 -5.81 -16.11 -10.04
C SER A 285 -7.06 -15.52 -10.69
N TYR A 286 -7.10 -14.22 -10.86
CA TYR A 286 -8.16 -13.55 -11.60
C TYR A 286 -7.73 -13.44 -13.06
N GLU A 287 -8.24 -14.32 -13.89
CA GLU A 287 -8.06 -14.27 -15.34
C GLU A 287 -9.21 -13.46 -15.95
N ARG A 288 -8.89 -12.33 -16.55
CA ARG A 288 -9.86 -11.53 -17.29
C ARG A 288 -10.20 -12.29 -18.57
N LYS A 289 -11.33 -12.98 -18.60
CA LYS A 289 -11.90 -13.48 -19.87
C LYS A 289 -12.05 -12.29 -20.82
N SER A 290 -11.25 -12.26 -21.85
CA SER A 290 -11.51 -11.42 -23.02
C SER A 290 -12.80 -11.94 -23.66
N GLN A 291 -13.88 -11.19 -23.54
CA GLN A 291 -15.04 -11.40 -24.37
C GLN A 291 -14.68 -11.03 -25.82
N PRO A 292 -15.20 -11.80 -26.79
CA PRO A 292 -14.92 -11.60 -28.23
C PRO A 292 -15.38 -10.24 -28.76
#